data_ec32a986a2227763813d7409f7d4c601
#
_entry.id   ec32a986a2227763813d7409f7d4c601
#
_cell.length_a   1.000
_cell.length_b   1.000
_cell.length_c   1.000
_cell.angle_alpha   90.00
_cell.angle_beta   90.00
_cell.angle_gamma   90.00
#
_symmetry.space_group_name_H-M   'P 1'
#
loop_
_entity.id
_entity.type
_entity.pdbx_description
1 polymer ?
#
loop_
_entity_poly.entity_id
_entity_poly.type
_entity_poly.pdbx_seq_one_letter_code
_entity_poly.pdbx_strand_id
1 'polypeptide(L)'
;MVSMKILLVRLALLSLGLSFGSLSFAEKADQDKPVILEAEKVSVNDVKQIYDLNGQVLLIKGSIIVTGEDGHIEVDPQGYEFVDVVGTPEAVASFRQRREGLADEFMQGRGAQVTYDAKTEFLTLTGDASLKRLLNMQMLDQLKGWKIEYDDVKQYYHVTPPKDAKPDDLPLARAILSPRRKATLEK
;
A
#
# COMPACT_ATOMS: atom_id res chain seq x y z
N MET A 1 -8.83 36.99 53.60
CA MET A 1 -9.73 36.07 52.85
C MET A 1 -9.76 36.29 51.34
N VAL A 2 -9.22 37.34 50.80
CA VAL A 2 -9.21 37.62 49.35
C VAL A 2 -8.02 36.89 48.62
N SER A 3 -6.89 36.71 49.32
CA SER A 3 -5.65 36.16 48.73
C SER A 3 -5.75 34.67 48.34
N MET A 4 -6.54 33.84 49.03
CA MET A 4 -6.67 32.41 48.78
C MET A 4 -7.55 32.10 47.57
N LYS A 5 -8.52 32.93 47.24
CA LYS A 5 -9.38 32.79 46.06
C LYS A 5 -8.62 33.09 44.74
N ILE A 6 -7.67 34.03 44.76
CA ILE A 6 -6.85 34.40 43.62
C ILE A 6 -5.83 33.29 43.30
N LEU A 7 -5.31 32.59 44.32
CA LEU A 7 -4.38 31.46 44.15
C LEU A 7 -5.07 30.23 43.48
N LEU A 8 -6.31 29.94 43.92
CA LEU A 8 -7.10 28.83 43.32
C LEU A 8 -7.50 29.09 41.88
N VAL A 9 -7.82 30.33 41.48
CA VAL A 9 -8.12 30.69 40.09
C VAL A 9 -6.88 30.63 39.20
N ARG A 10 -5.69 30.96 39.73
CA ARG A 10 -4.43 30.83 38.98
C ARG A 10 -4.00 29.38 38.80
N LEU A 11 -4.29 28.51 39.76
CA LEU A 11 -4.01 27.06 39.65
C LEU A 11 -4.98 26.37 38.69
N ALA A 12 -6.24 26.82 38.60
CA ALA A 12 -7.23 26.28 37.65
C ALA A 12 -6.96 26.73 36.21
N LEU A 13 -6.34 27.88 35.97
CA LEU A 13 -5.93 28.38 34.65
C LEU A 13 -4.65 27.68 34.14
N LEU A 14 -3.81 27.14 35.04
CA LEU A 14 -2.58 26.43 34.65
C LEU A 14 -2.85 24.98 34.25
N SER A 15 -3.98 24.39 34.64
CA SER A 15 -4.35 23.02 34.28
C SER A 15 -5.10 22.89 32.94
N LEU A 16 -5.51 24.02 32.32
CA LEU A 16 -6.24 23.99 31.04
C LEU A 16 -5.31 24.10 29.82
N GLY A 17 -4.01 24.22 30.04
CA GLY A 17 -3.00 24.44 28.98
C GLY A 17 -2.27 23.18 28.45
N LEU A 18 -2.54 21.97 28.96
CA LEU A 18 -1.78 20.76 28.63
C LEU A 18 -2.56 19.70 27.83
N SER A 19 -3.69 20.05 27.24
CA SER A 19 -4.40 19.15 26.31
C SER A 19 -4.14 19.53 24.85
N PHE A 20 -2.87 19.82 24.48
CA PHE A 20 -2.47 19.66 23.10
C PHE A 20 -2.39 18.15 22.88
N GLY A 21 -3.52 17.59 22.44
CA GLY A 21 -3.53 16.26 21.87
C GLY A 21 -2.44 16.21 20.82
N SER A 22 -1.42 15.39 21.04
CA SER A 22 -0.48 14.98 20.00
C SER A 22 -1.34 14.47 18.86
N LEU A 23 -1.48 15.27 17.78
CA LEU A 23 -1.85 14.73 16.48
C LEU A 23 -0.71 13.77 16.16
N SER A 24 -0.87 12.53 16.57
CA SER A 24 -0.04 11.43 16.12
C SER A 24 -0.35 11.33 14.62
N PHE A 25 0.45 12.01 13.81
CA PHE A 25 0.62 11.60 12.45
C PHE A 25 1.21 10.19 12.57
N ALA A 26 0.42 9.18 12.30
CA ALA A 26 0.90 7.85 12.05
C ALA A 26 1.79 7.98 10.80
N GLU A 27 3.09 8.17 11.04
CA GLU A 27 4.12 8.18 10.02
C GLU A 27 4.10 6.79 9.40
N LYS A 28 3.87 6.73 8.09
CA LYS A 28 3.72 5.46 7.40
C LYS A 28 4.99 4.65 7.57
N ALA A 29 4.87 3.53 8.26
CA ALA A 29 6.00 2.75 8.77
C ALA A 29 7.00 2.28 7.70
N ASP A 30 6.59 2.28 6.42
CA ASP A 30 7.42 1.84 5.30
C ASP A 30 8.09 2.98 4.51
N GLN A 31 7.65 4.25 4.66
CA GLN A 31 8.16 5.37 3.86
C GLN A 31 9.66 5.63 4.08
N ASP A 32 10.12 5.59 5.33
CA ASP A 32 11.52 5.86 5.70
C ASP A 32 12.41 4.61 5.70
N LYS A 33 11.92 3.47 5.22
CA LYS A 33 12.72 2.26 5.15
C LYS A 33 13.61 2.26 3.92
N PRO A 34 14.83 1.70 4.02
CA PRO A 34 15.68 1.51 2.86
C PRO A 34 14.99 0.56 1.87
N VAL A 35 15.22 0.83 0.57
CA VAL A 35 14.83 -0.08 -0.50
C VAL A 35 15.95 -1.10 -0.71
N ILE A 36 15.60 -2.38 -0.70
CA ILE A 36 16.50 -3.50 -1.03
C ILE A 36 16.06 -4.02 -2.39
N LEU A 37 17.01 -4.09 -3.34
CA LEU A 37 16.79 -4.58 -4.70
C LEU A 37 17.69 -5.78 -4.95
N GLU A 38 17.10 -6.91 -5.34
CA GLU A 38 17.81 -8.12 -5.73
C GLU A 38 17.31 -8.58 -7.10
N ALA A 39 18.22 -9.01 -7.97
CA ALA A 39 17.94 -9.58 -9.28
C ALA A 39 19.20 -10.30 -9.79
N GLU A 40 19.09 -11.11 -10.85
CA GLU A 40 20.25 -11.71 -11.51
C GLU A 40 21.17 -10.62 -12.11
N LYS A 41 20.57 -9.53 -12.61
CA LYS A 41 21.29 -8.37 -13.13
C LYS A 41 20.63 -7.08 -12.65
N VAL A 42 21.45 -6.16 -12.12
CA VAL A 42 21.03 -4.82 -11.70
C VAL A 42 21.86 -3.79 -12.48
N SER A 43 21.18 -2.84 -13.13
CA SER A 43 21.78 -1.69 -13.79
C SER A 43 21.31 -0.42 -13.07
N VAL A 44 22.25 0.47 -12.73
CA VAL A 44 21.94 1.69 -11.96
C VAL A 44 22.38 2.91 -12.76
N ASN A 45 21.46 3.84 -12.96
CA ASN A 45 21.79 5.20 -13.41
C ASN A 45 21.64 6.14 -12.20
N ASP A 46 22.75 6.37 -11.50
CA ASP A 46 22.75 7.16 -10.26
C ASP A 46 22.40 8.65 -10.49
N VAL A 47 22.73 9.18 -11.66
CA VAL A 47 22.38 10.57 -12.00
C VAL A 47 20.88 10.78 -12.20
N LYS A 48 20.22 9.81 -12.83
CA LYS A 48 18.78 9.85 -13.09
C LYS A 48 17.95 9.14 -11.99
N GLN A 49 18.62 8.47 -11.06
CA GLN A 49 17.99 7.65 -10.02
C GLN A 49 17.07 6.58 -10.61
N ILE A 50 17.57 5.88 -11.64
CA ILE A 50 16.88 4.79 -12.33
C ILE A 50 17.60 3.48 -12.08
N TYR A 51 16.81 2.44 -11.78
CA TYR A 51 17.28 1.10 -11.49
C TYR A 51 16.53 0.11 -12.38
N ASP A 52 17.28 -0.59 -13.26
CA ASP A 52 16.75 -1.66 -14.11
C ASP A 52 17.20 -3.01 -13.56
N LEU A 53 16.26 -3.90 -13.32
CA LEU A 53 16.43 -5.23 -12.73
C LEU A 53 16.01 -6.28 -13.74
N ASN A 54 16.82 -7.32 -13.94
CA ASN A 54 16.48 -8.41 -14.84
C ASN A 54 16.78 -9.74 -14.16
N GLY A 55 15.84 -10.69 -14.26
CA GLY A 55 15.89 -12.04 -13.72
C GLY A 55 15.61 -12.10 -12.21
N GLN A 56 14.53 -12.78 -11.83
CA GLN A 56 14.16 -13.08 -10.44
C GLN A 56 14.14 -11.85 -9.52
N VAL A 57 13.45 -10.81 -9.96
CA VAL A 57 13.36 -9.53 -9.24
C VAL A 57 12.71 -9.68 -7.87
N LEU A 58 13.38 -9.15 -6.84
CA LEU A 58 12.85 -8.96 -5.50
C LEU A 58 13.12 -7.51 -5.06
N LEU A 59 12.06 -6.77 -4.73
CA LEU A 59 12.12 -5.47 -4.09
C LEU A 59 11.52 -5.56 -2.69
N ILE A 60 12.22 -5.04 -1.69
CA ILE A 60 11.73 -4.96 -0.32
C ILE A 60 11.90 -3.52 0.18
N LYS A 61 10.80 -2.94 0.71
CA LYS A 61 10.81 -1.68 1.46
C LYS A 61 9.91 -1.81 2.69
N GLY A 62 10.51 -2.02 3.85
CA GLY A 62 9.74 -2.30 5.08
C GLY A 62 8.86 -3.54 4.94
N SER A 63 7.55 -3.36 4.96
CA SER A 63 6.58 -4.46 4.77
C SER A 63 6.18 -4.69 3.31
N ILE A 64 6.55 -3.77 2.40
CA ILE A 64 6.29 -3.87 0.97
C ILE A 64 7.27 -4.87 0.37
N ILE A 65 6.75 -5.84 -0.35
CA ILE A 65 7.51 -6.84 -1.11
C ILE A 65 6.91 -6.90 -2.52
N VAL A 66 7.76 -6.69 -3.54
CA VAL A 66 7.39 -6.86 -4.94
C VAL A 66 8.30 -7.88 -5.58
N THR A 67 7.75 -8.82 -6.34
CA THR A 67 8.53 -9.83 -7.07
C THR A 67 8.07 -9.94 -8.51
N GLY A 68 8.98 -10.35 -9.40
CA GLY A 68 8.70 -10.61 -10.81
C GLY A 68 9.93 -11.06 -11.56
N GLU A 69 9.93 -10.91 -12.87
CA GLU A 69 11.06 -11.28 -13.74
C GLU A 69 11.90 -10.07 -14.10
N ASP A 70 11.29 -8.98 -14.54
CA ASP A 70 11.97 -7.72 -14.85
C ASP A 70 11.35 -6.59 -14.04
N GLY A 71 12.19 -5.61 -13.64
CA GLY A 71 11.77 -4.46 -12.85
C GLY A 71 12.42 -3.18 -13.30
N HIS A 72 11.63 -2.10 -13.28
CA HIS A 72 12.08 -0.74 -13.51
C HIS A 72 11.64 0.13 -12.33
N ILE A 73 12.59 0.81 -11.70
CA ILE A 73 12.33 1.69 -10.57
C ILE A 73 12.90 3.07 -10.89
N GLU A 74 12.09 4.09 -10.73
CA GLU A 74 12.49 5.50 -10.79
C GLU A 74 12.28 6.13 -9.41
N VAL A 75 13.23 6.94 -8.94
CA VAL A 75 13.09 7.73 -7.72
C VAL A 75 13.01 9.20 -8.09
N ASP A 76 11.92 9.86 -7.68
CA ASP A 76 11.74 11.28 -7.96
C ASP A 76 12.68 12.15 -7.07
N PRO A 77 12.85 13.46 -7.40
CA PRO A 77 13.70 14.34 -6.60
C PRO A 77 13.25 14.53 -5.13
N GLN A 78 12.05 14.12 -4.76
CA GLN A 78 11.53 14.13 -3.40
C GLN A 78 11.78 12.80 -2.67
N GLY A 79 12.31 11.78 -3.37
CA GLY A 79 12.63 10.47 -2.82
C GLY A 79 11.48 9.45 -2.89
N TYR A 80 10.41 9.73 -3.66
CA TYR A 80 9.35 8.75 -3.88
C TYR A 80 9.69 7.83 -5.03
N GLU A 81 9.44 6.55 -4.84
CA GLU A 81 9.68 5.52 -5.86
C GLU A 81 8.44 5.33 -6.74
N PHE A 82 8.68 5.22 -8.03
CA PHE A 82 7.76 4.60 -8.98
C PHE A 82 8.33 3.23 -9.36
N VAL A 83 7.55 2.18 -9.12
CA VAL A 83 7.95 0.78 -9.33
C VAL A 83 7.11 0.17 -10.43
N ASP A 84 7.74 -0.43 -11.42
CA ASP A 84 7.11 -1.22 -12.48
C ASP A 84 7.80 -2.57 -12.57
N VAL A 85 7.07 -3.65 -12.28
CA VAL A 85 7.59 -5.02 -12.29
C VAL A 85 6.69 -5.89 -13.14
N VAL A 86 7.28 -6.59 -14.09
CA VAL A 86 6.60 -7.55 -14.94
C VAL A 86 7.00 -8.98 -14.57
N GLY A 87 6.04 -9.89 -14.70
CA GLY A 87 6.24 -11.32 -14.53
C GLY A 87 6.19 -12.06 -15.86
N THR A 88 6.41 -13.36 -15.80
CA THR A 88 6.17 -14.29 -16.90
C THR A 88 4.91 -15.13 -16.64
N PRO A 89 4.39 -15.89 -17.60
CA PRO A 89 3.29 -16.83 -17.35
C PRO A 89 3.61 -17.86 -16.26
N GLU A 90 4.88 -18.24 -16.12
CA GLU A 90 5.37 -19.21 -15.14
C GLU A 90 5.60 -18.57 -13.76
N ALA A 91 5.99 -17.27 -13.74
CA ALA A 91 6.32 -16.50 -12.54
C ALA A 91 5.67 -15.12 -12.61
N VAL A 92 4.38 -15.04 -12.31
CA VAL A 92 3.63 -13.78 -12.34
C VAL A 92 4.17 -12.76 -11.34
N ALA A 93 4.09 -11.48 -11.69
CA ALA A 93 4.46 -10.40 -10.77
C ALA A 93 3.54 -10.40 -9.54
N SER A 94 4.12 -10.12 -8.36
CA SER A 94 3.37 -10.10 -7.11
C SER A 94 3.73 -8.87 -6.25
N PHE A 95 2.76 -8.47 -5.44
CA PHE A 95 2.86 -7.38 -4.46
C PHE A 95 2.32 -7.84 -3.12
N ARG A 96 2.98 -7.47 -2.04
CA ARG A 96 2.48 -7.64 -0.67
C ARG A 96 2.86 -6.42 0.17
N GLN A 97 1.92 -5.96 1.01
CA GLN A 97 2.13 -4.88 1.97
C GLN A 97 1.29 -5.13 3.22
N ARG A 98 1.84 -4.83 4.40
CA ARG A 98 1.07 -4.80 5.63
C ARG A 98 0.24 -3.52 5.67
N ARG A 99 -1.04 -3.64 6.04
CA ARG A 99 -1.91 -2.47 6.21
C ARG A 99 -1.63 -1.78 7.54
N GLU A 100 -1.73 -0.47 7.52
CA GLU A 100 -1.59 0.32 8.73
C GLU A 100 -2.78 0.12 9.67
N GLY A 101 -2.53 0.24 10.98
CA GLY A 101 -3.56 0.27 12.03
C GLY A 101 -4.07 -1.08 12.51
N LEU A 102 -3.88 -2.17 11.78
CA LEU A 102 -4.29 -3.51 12.19
C LEU A 102 -3.09 -4.46 12.19
N ALA A 103 -2.81 -5.07 13.33
CA ALA A 103 -1.80 -6.12 13.40
C ALA A 103 -2.21 -7.28 12.49
N ASP A 104 -1.25 -7.80 11.70
CA ASP A 104 -1.38 -8.98 10.85
C ASP A 104 -2.41 -8.88 9.71
N GLU A 105 -2.80 -7.67 9.29
CA GLU A 105 -3.56 -7.45 8.07
C GLU A 105 -2.61 -7.10 6.90
N PHE A 106 -2.79 -7.80 5.78
CA PHE A 106 -1.98 -7.64 4.57
C PHE A 106 -2.85 -7.46 3.33
N MET A 107 -2.36 -6.63 2.41
CA MET A 107 -2.77 -6.64 1.02
C MET A 107 -1.80 -7.52 0.23
N GLN A 108 -2.32 -8.39 -0.61
CA GLN A 108 -1.53 -9.24 -1.50
C GLN A 108 -2.13 -9.22 -2.90
N GLY A 109 -1.34 -8.72 -3.86
CA GLY A 109 -1.70 -8.60 -5.26
C GLY A 109 -0.85 -9.50 -6.16
N ARG A 110 -1.37 -9.82 -7.34
CA ARG A 110 -0.63 -10.47 -8.42
C ARG A 110 -1.24 -10.13 -9.78
N GLY A 111 -0.42 -10.17 -10.81
CA GLY A 111 -0.81 -9.97 -12.19
C GLY A 111 0.37 -10.24 -13.12
N ALA A 112 0.18 -10.06 -14.43
CA ALA A 112 1.30 -10.08 -15.37
C ALA A 112 2.24 -8.89 -15.12
N GLN A 113 1.69 -7.78 -14.62
CA GLN A 113 2.44 -6.57 -14.27
C GLN A 113 1.92 -5.98 -12.96
N VAL A 114 2.82 -5.47 -12.14
CA VAL A 114 2.58 -4.72 -10.91
C VAL A 114 3.24 -3.36 -11.06
N THR A 115 2.46 -2.27 -10.95
CA THR A 115 3.00 -0.92 -10.80
C THR A 115 2.59 -0.33 -9.46
N TYR A 116 3.51 0.36 -8.79
CA TYR A 116 3.27 1.03 -7.53
C TYR A 116 3.89 2.42 -7.55
N ASP A 117 3.09 3.43 -7.26
CA ASP A 117 3.51 4.81 -7.09
C ASP A 117 3.51 5.14 -5.60
N ALA A 118 4.69 5.25 -5.00
CA ALA A 118 4.85 5.53 -3.57
C ALA A 118 4.39 6.95 -3.18
N LYS A 119 4.35 7.89 -4.12
CA LYS A 119 3.92 9.27 -3.87
C LYS A 119 2.41 9.39 -3.69
N THR A 120 1.67 8.67 -4.51
CA THR A 120 0.20 8.66 -4.48
C THR A 120 -0.37 7.44 -3.77
N GLU A 121 0.49 6.48 -3.39
CA GLU A 121 0.14 5.18 -2.80
C GLU A 121 -0.88 4.41 -3.63
N PHE A 122 -0.61 4.41 -4.93
CA PHE A 122 -1.48 3.83 -5.93
C PHE A 122 -0.87 2.54 -6.49
N LEU A 123 -1.57 1.44 -6.30
CA LEU A 123 -1.20 0.13 -6.83
C LEU A 123 -2.04 -0.19 -8.06
N THR A 124 -1.39 -0.63 -9.12
CA THR A 124 -2.06 -1.21 -10.30
C THR A 124 -1.55 -2.63 -10.55
N LEU A 125 -2.48 -3.55 -10.71
CA LEU A 125 -2.23 -4.92 -11.11
C LEU A 125 -2.88 -5.13 -12.48
N THR A 126 -2.13 -5.63 -13.45
CA THR A 126 -2.62 -5.83 -14.83
C THR A 126 -2.36 -7.24 -15.31
N GLY A 127 -3.29 -7.82 -16.08
CA GLY A 127 -3.19 -9.16 -16.68
C GLY A 127 -3.55 -10.27 -15.69
N ASP A 128 -4.77 -10.81 -15.76
CA ASP A 128 -5.35 -11.78 -14.82
C ASP A 128 -5.13 -11.40 -13.35
N ALA A 129 -5.45 -10.13 -13.07
CA ALA A 129 -5.16 -9.51 -11.79
C ALA A 129 -5.98 -10.11 -10.66
N SER A 130 -5.35 -10.28 -9.50
CA SER A 130 -6.02 -10.67 -8.26
C SER A 130 -5.45 -9.87 -7.09
N LEU A 131 -6.33 -9.28 -6.29
CA LEU A 131 -5.99 -8.57 -5.07
C LEU A 131 -6.74 -9.18 -3.90
N LYS A 132 -6.02 -9.52 -2.83
CA LYS A 132 -6.56 -10.14 -1.61
C LYS A 132 -6.26 -9.28 -0.41
N ARG A 133 -7.20 -9.24 0.52
CA ARG A 133 -6.99 -8.78 1.88
C ARG A 133 -6.94 -9.99 2.81
N LEU A 134 -5.87 -10.08 3.57
CA LEU A 134 -5.61 -11.19 4.50
C LEU A 134 -5.59 -10.64 5.93
N LEU A 135 -6.14 -11.39 6.87
CA LEU A 135 -5.98 -11.16 8.32
C LEU A 135 -5.51 -12.46 8.96
N ASN A 136 -4.39 -12.42 9.68
CA ASN A 136 -3.77 -13.63 10.24
C ASN A 136 -3.60 -14.73 9.18
N MET A 137 -3.18 -14.35 7.95
CA MET A 137 -3.06 -15.23 6.78
C MET A 137 -4.38 -15.84 6.26
N GLN A 138 -5.52 -15.54 6.85
CA GLN A 138 -6.82 -15.93 6.34
C GLN A 138 -7.35 -14.89 5.36
N MET A 139 -7.84 -15.36 4.21
CA MET A 139 -8.43 -14.48 3.20
C MET A 139 -9.74 -13.90 3.72
N LEU A 140 -9.81 -12.58 3.80
CA LEU A 140 -11.04 -11.84 4.09
C LEU A 140 -11.77 -11.48 2.81
N ASP A 141 -11.08 -10.77 1.91
CA ASP A 141 -11.67 -10.28 0.67
C ASP A 141 -10.78 -10.66 -0.51
N GLN A 142 -11.37 -10.80 -1.68
CA GLN A 142 -10.66 -11.00 -2.93
C GLN A 142 -11.37 -10.28 -4.08
N LEU A 143 -10.60 -9.55 -4.88
CA LEU A 143 -10.99 -9.04 -6.18
C LEU A 143 -10.22 -9.79 -7.27
N LYS A 144 -10.88 -10.05 -8.40
CA LYS A 144 -10.28 -10.59 -9.61
C LYS A 144 -10.80 -9.85 -10.83
N GLY A 145 -9.93 -9.67 -11.83
CA GLY A 145 -10.30 -9.06 -13.09
C GLY A 145 -9.08 -8.87 -13.99
N TRP A 146 -9.24 -8.19 -15.11
CA TRP A 146 -8.12 -7.93 -16.00
C TRP A 146 -7.13 -6.93 -15.41
N LYS A 147 -7.65 -5.79 -14.92
CA LYS A 147 -6.86 -4.74 -14.28
C LYS A 147 -7.53 -4.37 -12.95
N ILE A 148 -6.76 -4.29 -11.88
CA ILE A 148 -7.20 -3.84 -10.56
C ILE A 148 -6.36 -2.63 -10.19
N GLU A 149 -7.01 -1.53 -9.85
CA GLU A 149 -6.43 -0.30 -9.33
C GLU A 149 -6.85 -0.14 -7.87
N TYR A 150 -5.88 0.13 -7.00
CA TYR A 150 -6.10 0.32 -5.57
C TYR A 150 -5.46 1.62 -5.11
N ASP A 151 -6.27 2.54 -4.62
CA ASP A 151 -5.88 3.78 -3.96
C ASP A 151 -5.85 3.52 -2.45
N ASP A 152 -4.64 3.41 -1.86
CA ASP A 152 -4.50 3.07 -0.44
C ASP A 152 -4.91 4.23 0.46
N VAL A 153 -4.74 5.48 0.01
CA VAL A 153 -5.18 6.66 0.76
C VAL A 153 -6.70 6.71 0.89
N LYS A 154 -7.42 6.45 -0.21
CA LYS A 154 -8.89 6.46 -0.24
C LYS A 154 -9.51 5.12 0.12
N GLN A 155 -8.72 4.04 0.23
CA GLN A 155 -9.20 2.67 0.42
C GLN A 155 -10.21 2.27 -0.68
N TYR A 156 -9.94 2.70 -1.90
CA TYR A 156 -10.82 2.53 -3.04
C TYR A 156 -10.23 1.57 -4.06
N TYR A 157 -11.08 0.67 -4.56
CA TYR A 157 -10.72 -0.34 -5.55
C TYR A 157 -11.51 -0.13 -6.83
N HIS A 158 -10.84 -0.27 -7.97
CA HIS A 158 -11.45 -0.24 -9.28
C HIS A 158 -11.00 -1.44 -10.10
N VAL A 159 -11.93 -2.13 -10.77
CA VAL A 159 -11.63 -3.29 -11.62
C VAL A 159 -12.14 -2.99 -13.02
N THR A 160 -11.25 -3.03 -14.01
CA THR A 160 -11.57 -2.75 -15.41
C THR A 160 -11.24 -3.92 -16.33
N PRO A 161 -12.01 -4.10 -17.42
CA PRO A 161 -11.67 -5.05 -18.48
C PRO A 161 -10.50 -4.54 -19.34
N PRO A 162 -9.95 -5.39 -20.25
CA PRO A 162 -9.02 -4.95 -21.28
C PRO A 162 -9.64 -3.84 -22.15
N LYS A 163 -8.80 -2.89 -22.60
CA LYS A 163 -9.28 -1.78 -23.44
C LYS A 163 -9.86 -2.24 -24.78
N ASP A 164 -9.33 -3.34 -25.32
CA ASP A 164 -9.68 -3.86 -26.65
C ASP A 164 -10.69 -5.03 -26.56
N ALA A 165 -11.25 -5.29 -25.37
CA ALA A 165 -12.23 -6.34 -25.19
C ALA A 165 -13.55 -6.00 -25.91
N LYS A 166 -14.06 -6.97 -26.67
CA LYS A 166 -15.36 -6.81 -27.33
C LYS A 166 -16.48 -6.87 -26.28
N PRO A 167 -17.59 -6.13 -26.48
CA PRO A 167 -18.70 -6.12 -25.52
C PRO A 167 -19.25 -7.52 -25.17
N ASP A 168 -19.23 -8.46 -26.13
CA ASP A 168 -19.74 -9.81 -25.97
C ASP A 168 -18.74 -10.77 -25.31
N ASP A 169 -17.48 -10.35 -25.09
CA ASP A 169 -16.39 -11.18 -24.58
C ASP A 169 -15.63 -10.49 -23.42
N LEU A 170 -16.31 -9.64 -22.67
CA LEU A 170 -15.73 -8.95 -21.52
C LEU A 170 -15.47 -9.93 -20.37
N PRO A 171 -14.21 -10.06 -19.90
CA PRO A 171 -13.92 -10.85 -18.71
C PRO A 171 -14.63 -10.22 -17.51
N LEU A 172 -15.38 -11.05 -16.77
CA LEU A 172 -16.12 -10.58 -15.61
C LEU A 172 -15.18 -10.22 -14.45
N ALA A 173 -15.39 -9.06 -13.85
CA ALA A 173 -14.84 -8.75 -12.55
C ALA A 173 -15.54 -9.60 -11.47
N ARG A 174 -14.78 -10.16 -10.52
CA ARG A 174 -15.30 -10.94 -9.40
C ARG A 174 -14.83 -10.36 -8.08
N ALA A 175 -15.76 -10.15 -7.16
CA ALA A 175 -15.48 -9.78 -5.78
C ALA A 175 -15.99 -10.87 -4.83
N ILE A 176 -15.17 -11.26 -3.86
CA ILE A 176 -15.53 -12.07 -2.70
C ILE A 176 -15.30 -11.18 -1.50
N LEU A 177 -16.32 -10.91 -0.72
CA LEU A 177 -16.27 -9.99 0.41
C LEU A 177 -16.71 -10.73 1.68
N SER A 178 -15.90 -10.66 2.72
CA SER A 178 -16.27 -11.19 4.03
C SER A 178 -17.35 -10.35 4.69
N PRO A 179 -18.24 -10.97 5.47
CA PRO A 179 -19.20 -10.22 6.28
C PRO A 179 -18.48 -9.25 7.21
N ARG A 180 -18.82 -7.97 7.16
CA ARG A 180 -18.27 -6.98 8.09
C ARG A 180 -18.93 -7.18 9.45
N ARG A 181 -18.13 -7.44 10.48
CA ARG A 181 -18.63 -7.41 11.87
C ARG A 181 -19.09 -5.99 12.18
N LYS A 182 -20.34 -5.84 12.65
CA LYS A 182 -20.78 -4.57 13.23
C LYS A 182 -19.85 -4.28 14.41
N ALA A 183 -19.24 -3.08 14.43
CA ALA A 183 -18.54 -2.64 15.63
C ALA A 183 -19.56 -2.64 16.77
N THR A 184 -19.37 -3.49 17.75
CA THR A 184 -20.14 -3.43 19.00
C THR A 184 -19.65 -2.17 19.69
N LEU A 185 -20.45 -1.11 19.65
CA LEU A 185 -20.23 0.04 20.51
C LEU A 185 -20.48 -0.48 21.93
N GLU A 186 -19.41 -0.82 22.63
CA GLU A 186 -19.47 -0.97 24.08
C GLU A 186 -19.89 0.39 24.67
N LYS A 187 -21.03 0.36 25.39
CA LYS A 187 -21.56 1.50 26.12
C LYS A 187 -20.79 1.69 27.42
#